data_03e3e55d2616ce8d1f4cdb414a49d694
#
_entry.id   03e3e55d2616ce8d1f4cdb414a49d694
#
_cell.length_a   1.000
_cell.length_b   1.000
_cell.length_c   1.000
_cell.angle_alpha   90.00
_cell.angle_beta   90.00
_cell.angle_gamma   90.00
#
_symmetry.space_group_name_H-M   'P 1'
#
loop_
_entity.id
_entity.type
_entity.pdbx_description
1 polymer ?
#
loop_
_entity_poly.entity_id
_entity_poly.type
_entity_poly.pdbx_seq_one_letter_code
_entity_poly.pdbx_strand_id
1 'polypeptide(L)'
;MVRKRIVAAGLVQCVGFRWVAGQNAARLGLTGWVCNREDGTVEMEVQGAAEAVDAFIGAAARGPRYAEVTHIEVEGRKPDPDERSFHVRGA
;
A
#
# COMPACT_ATOMS: atom_id res chain seq x y z
N MET A 1 7.24 0.46 -15.95
CA MET A 1 6.60 -0.09 -14.73
C MET A 1 7.59 -0.04 -13.57
N VAL A 2 7.14 0.44 -12.45
CA VAL A 2 7.92 0.46 -11.21
C VAL A 2 7.18 -0.32 -10.12
N ARG A 3 7.93 -0.87 -9.17
CA ARG A 3 7.37 -1.54 -7.99
C ARG A 3 8.02 -0.98 -6.74
N LYS A 4 7.21 -0.70 -5.73
CA LYS A 4 7.67 -0.19 -4.43
C LYS A 4 7.09 -1.02 -3.30
N ARG A 5 7.90 -1.25 -2.28
CA ARG A 5 7.47 -1.78 -1.01
C ARG A 5 7.28 -0.61 -0.05
N ILE A 6 6.18 -0.61 0.69
CA ILE A 6 5.79 0.48 1.59
C ILE A 6 5.43 -0.13 2.93
N VAL A 7 5.97 0.43 4.01
CA VAL A 7 5.56 0.06 5.36
C VAL A 7 5.07 1.31 6.07
N ALA A 8 3.83 1.28 6.53
CA ALA A 8 3.22 2.37 7.27
C ALA A 8 3.13 2.01 8.76
N ALA A 9 3.58 2.92 9.61
CA ALA A 9 3.55 2.77 11.06
C ALA A 9 2.67 3.85 11.69
N GLY A 10 2.20 3.59 12.89
CA GLY A 10 1.32 4.46 13.64
C GLY A 10 -0.01 3.76 13.94
N LEU A 11 -1.10 4.51 13.99
CA LEU A 11 -2.43 3.96 14.15
C LEU A 11 -2.97 3.60 12.77
N VAL A 12 -2.59 2.41 12.29
CA VAL A 12 -2.85 1.99 10.90
C VAL A 12 -3.61 0.67 10.78
N GLN A 13 -3.69 -0.12 11.86
CA GLN A 13 -4.50 -1.34 11.86
C GLN A 13 -5.86 -1.06 12.47
N CYS A 14 -6.87 -1.81 12.04
CA CYS A 14 -8.25 -1.71 12.55
C CYS A 14 -8.93 -0.35 12.29
N VAL A 15 -8.44 0.39 11.29
CA VAL A 15 -8.98 1.72 10.91
C VAL A 15 -9.35 1.79 9.44
N GLY A 16 -9.47 0.63 8.77
CA GLY A 16 -9.84 0.57 7.36
C GLY A 16 -8.67 0.82 6.40
N PHE A 17 -7.45 0.82 6.88
CA PHE A 17 -6.27 1.14 6.06
C PHE A 17 -6.13 0.19 4.86
N ARG A 18 -6.24 -1.13 5.11
CA ARG A 18 -6.12 -2.13 4.03
C ARG A 18 -7.22 -1.97 2.98
N TRP A 19 -8.45 -1.68 3.42
CA TRP A 19 -9.56 -1.50 2.50
C TRP A 19 -9.34 -0.27 1.61
N VAL A 20 -8.93 0.85 2.21
CA VAL A 20 -8.65 2.09 1.46
C VAL A 20 -7.48 1.89 0.50
N ALA A 21 -6.44 1.15 0.91
CA ALA A 21 -5.33 0.82 0.02
C ALA A 21 -5.82 0.05 -1.20
N GLY A 22 -6.70 -0.93 -1.02
CA GLY A 22 -7.28 -1.67 -2.13
C GLY A 22 -8.09 -0.77 -3.07
N GLN A 23 -8.87 0.17 -2.52
CA GLN A 23 -9.63 1.13 -3.32
C GLN A 23 -8.71 2.04 -4.13
N ASN A 24 -7.63 2.52 -3.52
CA ASN A 24 -6.67 3.38 -4.21
C ASN A 24 -5.94 2.62 -5.31
N ALA A 25 -5.54 1.37 -5.05
CA ALA A 25 -4.89 0.55 -6.06
C ALA A 25 -5.80 0.33 -7.27
N ALA A 26 -7.07 0.01 -7.03
CA ALA A 26 -8.05 -0.17 -8.09
C ALA A 26 -8.23 1.10 -8.92
N ARG A 27 -8.38 2.24 -8.25
CA ARG A 27 -8.56 3.54 -8.91
C ARG A 27 -7.35 3.90 -9.77
N LEU A 28 -6.16 3.56 -9.32
CA LEU A 28 -4.90 3.92 -9.98
C LEU A 28 -4.41 2.85 -10.96
N GLY A 29 -5.12 1.74 -11.09
CA GLY A 29 -4.73 0.66 -11.99
C GLY A 29 -3.49 -0.09 -11.56
N LEU A 30 -3.25 -0.20 -10.25
CA LEU A 30 -2.06 -0.85 -9.70
C LEU A 30 -2.36 -2.30 -9.30
N THR A 31 -1.33 -3.13 -9.35
CA THR A 31 -1.36 -4.47 -8.80
C THR A 31 -0.42 -4.55 -7.59
N GLY A 32 -0.58 -5.58 -6.78
CA GLY A 32 0.24 -5.75 -5.59
C GLY A 32 -0.54 -6.39 -4.46
N TRP A 33 -0.23 -5.98 -3.23
CA TRP A 33 -0.91 -6.53 -2.06
C TRP A 33 -0.72 -5.60 -0.85
N VAL A 34 -1.56 -5.79 0.16
CA VAL A 34 -1.47 -5.11 1.45
C VAL A 34 -1.81 -6.10 2.55
N CYS A 35 -1.06 -6.06 3.65
CA CYS A 35 -1.33 -6.88 4.81
C CYS A 35 -0.94 -6.18 6.12
N ASN A 36 -1.59 -6.59 7.21
CA ASN A 36 -1.17 -6.20 8.55
C ASN A 36 0.00 -7.08 8.99
N ARG A 37 0.93 -6.49 9.74
CA ARG A 37 2.05 -7.21 10.34
C ARG A 37 1.85 -7.35 11.84
N GLU A 38 2.55 -8.31 12.45
CA GLU A 38 2.45 -8.55 13.88
C GLU A 38 2.91 -7.37 14.73
N ASP A 39 3.84 -6.57 14.20
CA ASP A 39 4.38 -5.41 14.92
C ASP A 39 3.46 -4.18 14.89
N GLY A 40 2.27 -4.31 14.34
CA GLY A 40 1.30 -3.21 14.27
C GLY A 40 1.39 -2.36 13.02
N THR A 41 2.37 -2.61 12.16
CA THR A 41 2.51 -1.88 10.90
C THR A 41 1.65 -2.50 9.80
N VAL A 42 1.49 -1.78 8.70
CA VAL A 42 0.86 -2.27 7.47
C VAL A 42 1.90 -2.28 6.37
N GLU A 43 2.08 -3.43 5.75
CA GLU A 43 3.04 -3.62 4.67
C GLU A 43 2.31 -3.74 3.33
N MET A 44 2.84 -3.10 2.30
CA MET A 44 2.27 -3.09 0.97
C MET A 44 3.37 -3.23 -0.08
N GLU A 45 3.01 -3.84 -1.22
CA GLU A 45 3.79 -3.69 -2.44
C GLU A 45 2.84 -3.30 -3.56
N VAL A 46 3.26 -2.37 -4.40
CA VAL A 46 2.46 -1.91 -5.53
C VAL A 46 3.34 -1.73 -6.75
N GLN A 47 2.77 -2.02 -7.91
CA GLN A 47 3.46 -1.79 -9.17
C GLN A 47 2.49 -1.27 -10.24
N GLY A 48 3.06 -0.52 -11.16
CA GLY A 48 2.37 0.07 -12.28
C GLY A 48 3.14 1.25 -12.83
N ALA A 49 2.44 2.18 -13.46
CA ALA A 49 3.04 3.42 -13.95
C ALA A 49 3.63 4.21 -12.79
N ALA A 50 4.80 4.81 -12.99
CA ALA A 50 5.51 5.53 -11.94
C ALA A 50 4.63 6.59 -11.28
N GLU A 51 3.87 7.34 -12.06
CA GLU A 51 2.99 8.40 -11.55
C GLU A 51 1.88 7.84 -10.66
N ALA A 52 1.32 6.69 -11.04
CA ALA A 52 0.28 6.04 -10.25
C ALA A 52 0.83 5.48 -8.94
N VAL A 53 2.04 4.91 -8.98
CA VAL A 53 2.72 4.43 -7.78
C VAL A 53 3.01 5.59 -6.83
N ASP A 54 3.49 6.72 -7.34
CA ASP A 54 3.72 7.91 -6.52
C ASP A 54 2.44 8.43 -5.87
N ALA A 55 1.33 8.44 -6.62
CA ALA A 55 0.03 8.84 -6.08
C ALA A 55 -0.43 7.90 -4.97
N PHE A 56 -0.22 6.60 -5.14
CA PHE A 56 -0.53 5.60 -4.11
C PHE A 56 0.29 5.84 -2.84
N ILE A 57 1.59 6.09 -2.98
CA ILE A 57 2.47 6.37 -1.84
C ILE A 57 2.00 7.61 -1.08
N GLY A 58 1.65 8.67 -1.80
CA GLY A 58 1.12 9.89 -1.19
C GLY A 58 -0.16 9.64 -0.40
N ALA A 59 -1.07 8.84 -0.95
CA ALA A 59 -2.31 8.46 -0.26
C ALA A 59 -2.03 7.62 0.98
N ALA A 60 -1.07 6.67 0.90
CA ALA A 60 -0.69 5.84 2.03
C ALA A 60 -0.07 6.69 3.16
N ALA A 61 0.74 7.67 2.81
CA ALA A 61 1.37 8.56 3.79
C ALA A 61 0.34 9.42 4.54
N ARG A 62 -0.72 9.84 3.87
CA ARG A 62 -1.83 10.56 4.51
C ARG A 62 -2.69 9.63 5.36
N GLY A 63 -2.88 8.41 4.88
CA GLY A 63 -3.75 7.43 5.50
C GLY A 63 -5.24 7.73 5.33
N PRO A 64 -6.11 6.77 5.66
CA PRO A 64 -7.54 7.01 5.71
C PRO A 64 -7.93 7.89 6.90
N ARG A 65 -9.19 8.31 6.92
CA ARG A 65 -9.70 9.32 7.85
C ARG A 65 -9.39 9.07 9.33
N TYR A 66 -9.44 7.82 9.76
CA TYR A 66 -9.25 7.47 11.18
C TYR A 66 -7.86 6.92 11.48
N ALA A 67 -6.98 6.89 10.48
CA ALA A 67 -5.61 6.47 10.69
C ALA A 67 -4.74 7.64 11.10
N GLU A 68 -3.65 7.30 11.77
CA GLU A 68 -2.59 8.26 12.07
C GLU A 68 -1.28 7.63 11.64
N VAL A 69 -0.73 8.09 10.51
CA VAL A 69 0.51 7.57 9.98
C VAL A 69 1.65 8.42 10.55
N THR A 70 2.45 7.80 11.41
CA THR A 70 3.57 8.50 12.05
C THR A 70 4.88 8.32 11.32
N HIS A 71 4.99 7.26 10.51
CA HIS A 71 6.20 6.96 9.77
C HIS A 71 5.85 6.10 8.55
N ILE A 72 6.55 6.33 7.46
CA ILE A 72 6.41 5.52 6.25
C ILE A 72 7.80 5.23 5.68
N GLU A 73 8.03 3.97 5.33
CA GLU A 73 9.24 3.54 4.64
C GLU A 73 8.87 3.12 3.24
N VAL A 74 9.69 3.50 2.28
CA VAL A 74 9.49 3.16 0.86
C VAL A 74 10.80 2.67 0.29
N GLU A 75 10.77 1.51 -0.37
CA GLU A 75 11.94 1.00 -1.06
C GLU A 75 11.57 0.38 -2.39
N GLY A 76 12.50 0.43 -3.33
CA GLY A 76 12.31 -0.15 -4.65
C GLY A 76 12.30 -1.66 -4.61
N ARG A 77 11.49 -2.26 -5.48
CA ARG A 77 11.41 -3.70 -5.70
C ARG A 77 11.43 -3.98 -7.19
N LYS A 78 11.81 -5.20 -7.54
CA LYS A 78 11.74 -5.67 -8.90
C LYS A 78 10.27 -5.92 -9.27
N PRO A 79 9.78 -5.39 -10.40
CA PRO A 79 8.42 -5.69 -10.85
C PRO A 79 8.21 -7.18 -11.09
N ASP A 80 6.98 -7.62 -10.83
CA ASP A 80 6.53 -8.99 -11.10
C ASP A 80 5.62 -8.96 -12.34
N PRO A 81 6.11 -9.43 -13.51
CA PRO A 81 5.34 -9.36 -14.75
C PRO A 81 4.11 -10.27 -14.75
N ASP A 82 4.04 -11.22 -13.84
CA ASP A 82 2.94 -12.17 -13.77
C ASP A 82 1.81 -11.73 -12.82
N GLU A 83 2.01 -10.65 -12.06
CA GLU A 83 1.01 -10.16 -11.14
C GLU A 83 -0.16 -9.53 -11.90
N ARG A 84 -1.41 -9.95 -11.56
CA ARG A 84 -2.61 -9.55 -12.30
C ARG A 84 -3.57 -8.69 -11.52
N SER A 85 -3.46 -8.65 -10.20
CA SER A 85 -4.45 -7.98 -9.37
C SER A 85 -3.83 -7.44 -8.09
N PHE A 86 -4.63 -6.69 -7.35
CA PHE A 86 -4.24 -6.21 -6.02
C PHE A 86 -4.99 -7.03 -4.97
N HIS A 87 -4.26 -7.58 -4.01
CA HIS A 87 -4.82 -8.43 -2.97
C HIS A 87 -4.79 -7.74 -1.62
N VAL A 88 -5.95 -7.63 -0.98
CA VAL A 88 -6.05 -7.22 0.42
C VAL A 88 -5.99 -8.49 1.24
N ARG A 89 -4.85 -8.72 1.89
CA ARG A 89 -4.64 -9.95 2.64
C ARG A 89 -5.23 -9.82 4.03
N GLY A 90 -6.06 -10.79 4.39
CA GLY A 90 -6.61 -10.89 5.73
C GLY A 90 -5.57 -11.35 6.72
N ALA A 91 -5.74 -10.99 7.97
CA ALA A 91 -4.93 -11.49 9.06
C ALA A 91 -5.81 -12.34 9.94
#